data_d3e860b1667eb26f117d324023adc6e2
#
_entry.id   d3e860b1667eb26f117d324023adc6e2
#
_cell.length_a   1.000
_cell.length_b   1.000
_cell.length_c   1.000
_cell.angle_alpha   90.00
_cell.angle_beta   90.00
_cell.angle_gamma   90.00
#
_symmetry.space_group_name_H-M   'P 1'
#
loop_
_entity.id
_entity.type
_entity.pdbx_description
1 polymer ?
#
loop_
_entity_poly.entity_id
_entity_poly.type
_entity_poly.pdbx_seq_one_letter_code
_entity_poly.pdbx_strand_id
1 'polypeptide(L)'
;NIEKRFKLSGGVTVLGGYPSTGGAERNVQENETILDGAINDTDTVYTIAYGLLGEQDIVVDGFIFRHATGRMSGPDNDYMGDFSGGAGAIVVLGGTPIPDATSPAGSGLTLINCVFDGFKAKWGGAIKLQKPDQSANPKLTLTSCSFFNNISGQNGGGVLTYNWDVDVENSTFEGNFGGSGGAIACFGSMIVNATESTFKGNSCSSNGAGILCYAEEQDAGSEMTVRNCDFIENDGWDGVGVYSNKSSNCVVEGCTFDKNTGGGAGAVRLDGTFTITDCVFNGNEINAHPGGWFDGSVGAISNCIYTNNKSAAGQNGVIFKVQMGEEINVTNCYATGNSGKSIAGIGWGSSGLMKNVSIVNNTGTAIAFQGAAYTCQNMTISGNSSPTNGGIIDGSWEGASSISIYDCTIVGNSSADGQNAMYISGGTATIDFDNCIYVENGDKDADYGTVFGSFVRNYCIWDDTRYGEGRFYPLDSPFTVGTYLAPIAEVDGQYVHLLTGENNPAVGNGSPNSSNTEDQTGRMRPASPSIGAVEYRDGSGIDAVEQTQLNVYPSVTTGQLVVTNPFAGTSTLCVYSIDGSLVKRINLGIGDNLLNFSDLGNGTYLVSLHNGATVVTSRIVKR
;
A
#
# COMPACT_ATOMS: atom_id res chain seq x y z
N ASN A 1 11.38 -1.01 42.35
CA ASN A 1 11.22 -0.01 43.38
C ASN A 1 10.53 1.23 42.78
N ILE A 2 9.19 1.34 42.94
CA ILE A 2 8.34 2.40 42.38
C ILE A 2 8.81 3.81 42.75
N GLU A 3 9.44 3.94 43.91
CA GLU A 3 9.90 5.22 44.44
C GLU A 3 11.06 5.90 43.69
N LYS A 4 11.65 5.22 42.69
CA LYS A 4 12.77 5.75 41.88
C LYS A 4 12.38 6.06 40.42
N ARG A 5 11.09 6.05 40.11
CA ARG A 5 10.58 6.34 38.77
C ARG A 5 10.09 7.78 38.69
N PHE A 6 10.20 8.36 37.49
CA PHE A 6 9.63 9.67 37.22
C PHE A 6 8.10 9.58 37.11
N LYS A 7 7.39 10.32 37.95
CA LYS A 7 5.92 10.35 37.95
C LYS A 7 5.42 11.41 36.99
N LEU A 8 4.66 10.99 36.01
CA LEU A 8 3.91 11.85 35.10
C LEU A 8 2.54 12.15 35.72
N SER A 9 2.17 13.41 35.81
CA SER A 9 0.91 13.84 36.42
C SER A 9 0.06 14.58 35.38
N GLY A 10 -1.24 14.30 35.34
CA GLY A 10 -2.19 15.04 34.51
C GLY A 10 -2.20 16.55 34.82
N GLY A 11 -2.40 17.36 33.80
CA GLY A 11 -2.39 18.81 33.84
C GLY A 11 -1.00 19.44 33.92
N VAL A 12 0.06 18.63 33.84
CA VAL A 12 1.45 19.13 33.85
C VAL A 12 2.09 18.88 32.48
N THR A 13 2.63 19.95 31.93
CA THR A 13 3.50 19.86 30.75
C THR A 13 4.95 19.83 31.18
N VAL A 14 5.66 18.77 30.79
CA VAL A 14 7.10 18.60 31.10
C VAL A 14 7.88 18.91 29.82
N LEU A 15 8.73 19.92 29.86
CA LEU A 15 9.48 20.43 28.71
C LEU A 15 10.97 20.17 28.87
N GLY A 16 11.59 19.48 27.94
CA GLY A 16 13.03 19.36 27.71
C GLY A 16 13.53 20.40 26.71
N GLY A 17 14.82 20.36 26.37
CA GLY A 17 15.43 21.21 25.36
C GLY A 17 15.93 22.57 25.86
N TYR A 18 16.12 22.74 27.16
CA TYR A 18 16.70 23.95 27.73
C TYR A 18 18.21 23.81 27.95
N PRO A 19 19.00 24.91 27.78
CA PRO A 19 20.44 24.87 28.06
C PRO A 19 20.74 24.49 29.51
N SER A 20 21.72 23.62 29.75
CA SER A 20 22.17 23.23 31.10
C SER A 20 22.76 24.37 31.91
N THR A 21 23.19 25.45 31.27
CA THR A 21 23.73 26.67 31.87
C THR A 21 22.65 27.66 32.32
N GLY A 22 21.39 27.33 32.12
CA GLY A 22 20.25 28.23 32.31
C GLY A 22 20.01 29.12 31.08
N GLY A 23 18.79 29.52 30.88
CA GLY A 23 18.36 30.34 29.76
C GLY A 23 16.87 30.11 29.46
N ALA A 24 16.23 31.04 28.78
CA ALA A 24 14.82 30.96 28.44
C ALA A 24 14.54 30.36 27.04
N GLU A 25 15.56 30.29 26.19
CA GLU A 25 15.41 29.80 24.84
C GLU A 25 15.50 28.28 24.79
N ARG A 26 14.43 27.66 24.34
CA ARG A 26 14.29 26.21 24.20
C ARG A 26 14.69 25.80 22.79
N ASN A 27 15.60 24.82 22.68
CA ASN A 27 15.93 24.15 21.45
C ASN A 27 16.16 22.65 21.72
N VAL A 28 15.23 21.80 21.32
CA VAL A 28 15.26 20.36 21.59
C VAL A 28 16.34 19.62 20.79
N GLN A 29 16.83 20.19 19.70
CA GLN A 29 17.89 19.62 18.89
C GLN A 29 19.30 19.95 19.41
N GLU A 30 19.48 21.12 19.98
CA GLU A 30 20.77 21.57 20.49
C GLU A 30 20.95 21.25 21.97
N ASN A 31 19.86 21.19 22.74
CA ASN A 31 19.87 20.98 24.19
C ASN A 31 19.16 19.67 24.54
N GLU A 32 19.82 18.55 24.32
CA GLU A 32 19.26 17.23 24.64
C GLU A 32 18.91 17.12 26.13
N THR A 33 17.69 16.68 26.41
CA THR A 33 17.24 16.36 27.78
C THR A 33 16.99 14.86 27.87
N ILE A 34 17.84 14.18 28.61
CA ILE A 34 17.90 12.72 28.65
C ILE A 34 17.34 12.20 29.99
N LEU A 35 16.38 11.28 29.90
CA LEU A 35 15.95 10.43 31.00
C LEU A 35 16.59 9.04 30.83
N ASP A 36 17.67 8.83 31.54
CA ASP A 36 18.49 7.62 31.43
C ASP A 36 18.13 6.64 32.56
N GLY A 37 17.74 5.44 32.20
CA GLY A 37 17.40 4.37 33.12
C GLY A 37 18.58 3.56 33.62
N ALA A 38 19.81 3.86 33.18
CA ALA A 38 21.00 3.18 33.66
C ALA A 38 21.27 3.51 35.15
N ILE A 39 21.47 2.48 35.97
CA ILE A 39 21.85 2.62 37.38
C ILE A 39 23.39 2.58 37.51
N ASN A 40 23.99 1.71 36.72
CA ASN A 40 25.43 1.53 36.57
C ASN A 40 25.68 0.82 35.20
N ASP A 41 26.91 0.40 34.94
CA ASP A 41 27.30 -0.24 33.67
C ASP A 41 26.57 -1.57 33.37
N THR A 42 25.93 -2.18 34.37
CA THR A 42 25.27 -3.50 34.23
C THR A 42 23.80 -3.50 34.59
N ASP A 43 23.34 -2.54 35.37
CA ASP A 43 21.99 -2.50 35.93
C ASP A 43 21.19 -1.31 35.40
N THR A 44 19.92 -1.55 35.08
CA THR A 44 18.97 -0.53 34.64
C THR A 44 17.69 -0.55 35.46
N VAL A 45 16.93 0.54 35.47
CA VAL A 45 15.56 0.53 35.98
C VAL A 45 14.65 -0.31 35.10
N TYR A 46 13.56 -0.84 35.64
CA TYR A 46 12.56 -1.57 34.87
C TYR A 46 11.69 -0.66 33.99
N THR A 47 11.43 0.55 34.46
CA THR A 47 10.63 1.56 33.74
C THR A 47 11.09 2.94 34.18
N ILE A 48 11.30 3.85 33.25
CA ILE A 48 11.77 5.21 33.53
C ILE A 48 10.65 6.07 34.16
N ALA A 49 9.48 6.09 33.51
CA ALA A 49 8.38 6.93 33.90
C ALA A 49 7.06 6.15 34.02
N TYR A 50 6.19 6.59 34.91
CA TYR A 50 4.84 6.08 35.00
C TYR A 50 3.81 7.20 35.12
N GLY A 51 2.62 6.98 34.56
CA GLY A 51 1.50 7.89 34.65
C GLY A 51 0.24 7.18 35.13
N LEU A 52 -0.61 7.92 35.82
CA LEU A 52 -1.97 7.51 36.13
C LEU A 52 -2.91 8.46 35.42
N LEU A 53 -3.91 7.91 34.76
CA LEU A 53 -4.96 8.71 34.12
C LEU A 53 -5.70 9.51 35.20
N GLY A 54 -5.88 10.78 34.93
CA GLY A 54 -6.60 11.72 35.75
C GLY A 54 -7.58 12.54 34.90
N GLU A 55 -8.02 13.68 35.41
CA GLU A 55 -8.96 14.56 34.71
C GLU A 55 -8.33 15.38 33.55
N GLN A 56 -7.01 15.38 33.45
CA GLN A 56 -6.26 16.22 32.50
C GLN A 56 -5.15 15.42 31.83
N ASP A 57 -4.80 15.82 30.62
CA ASP A 57 -3.76 15.20 29.82
C ASP A 57 -2.37 15.32 30.45
N ILE A 58 -1.55 14.32 30.18
CA ILE A 58 -0.12 14.32 30.45
C ILE A 58 0.59 14.77 29.17
N VAL A 59 1.43 15.79 29.25
CA VAL A 59 2.21 16.29 28.11
C VAL A 59 3.70 16.22 28.41
N VAL A 60 4.47 15.58 27.52
CA VAL A 60 5.94 15.49 27.60
C VAL A 60 6.52 15.90 26.25
N ASP A 61 7.44 16.85 26.24
CA ASP A 61 7.99 17.39 25.00
C ASP A 61 9.51 17.56 25.08
N GLY A 62 10.23 16.99 24.11
CA GLY A 62 11.67 17.18 23.90
C GLY A 62 12.57 16.35 24.81
N PHE A 63 12.21 15.09 25.07
CA PHE A 63 13.01 14.17 25.89
C PHE A 63 13.54 12.98 25.10
N ILE A 64 14.74 12.56 25.44
CA ILE A 64 15.34 11.30 25.03
C ILE A 64 15.24 10.31 26.19
N PHE A 65 14.54 9.21 25.97
CA PHE A 65 14.43 8.09 26.90
C PHE A 65 15.35 6.97 26.45
N ARG A 66 16.17 6.42 27.34
CA ARG A 66 17.07 5.31 27.02
C ARG A 66 17.47 4.47 28.22
N HIS A 67 18.02 3.30 27.97
CA HIS A 67 18.66 2.40 28.93
C HIS A 67 17.74 1.94 30.09
N ALA A 68 16.53 1.48 29.78
CA ALA A 68 15.76 0.71 30.74
C ALA A 68 15.39 -0.66 30.15
N THR A 69 15.40 -1.66 31.01
CA THR A 69 15.05 -3.03 30.61
C THR A 69 13.90 -3.49 31.49
N GLY A 70 12.71 -3.53 30.92
CA GLY A 70 11.53 -4.09 31.57
C GLY A 70 11.72 -5.58 31.89
N ARG A 71 10.96 -6.10 32.82
CA ARG A 71 11.03 -7.53 33.15
C ARG A 71 10.60 -8.38 31.97
N MET A 72 11.50 -9.22 31.45
CA MET A 72 11.25 -10.08 30.29
C MET A 72 10.52 -11.38 30.63
N SER A 73 10.47 -11.78 31.92
CA SER A 73 9.83 -13.02 32.39
C SER A 73 9.11 -12.82 33.72
N GLY A 74 7.98 -13.45 33.91
CA GLY A 74 7.17 -13.40 35.12
C GLY A 74 5.79 -14.00 34.88
N PRO A 75 5.00 -14.33 35.92
CA PRO A 75 3.66 -14.84 35.75
C PRO A 75 2.77 -13.86 35.00
N ASP A 76 1.88 -14.37 34.14
CA ASP A 76 0.97 -13.58 33.29
C ASP A 76 -0.12 -12.81 34.08
N ASN A 77 -0.13 -12.95 35.41
CA ASN A 77 -1.10 -12.30 36.30
C ASN A 77 -0.81 -10.81 36.59
N ASP A 78 0.20 -10.24 35.93
CA ASP A 78 0.59 -8.83 36.09
C ASP A 78 -0.33 -7.85 35.31
N TYR A 79 -1.53 -8.28 34.96
CA TYR A 79 -2.48 -7.41 34.24
C TYR A 79 -2.96 -6.21 35.04
N MET A 80 -2.86 -6.22 36.37
CA MET A 80 -3.59 -5.25 37.20
C MET A 80 -2.85 -4.70 38.41
N GLY A 81 -1.53 -4.66 38.49
CA GLY A 81 -0.91 -4.07 39.66
C GLY A 81 0.59 -4.01 39.77
N ASP A 82 1.32 -4.72 38.93
CA ASP A 82 2.78 -4.67 38.94
C ASP A 82 3.34 -4.01 37.68
N PHE A 83 3.86 -2.80 37.83
CA PHE A 83 4.56 -2.07 36.76
C PHE A 83 5.83 -2.80 36.25
N SER A 84 6.21 -3.91 36.88
CA SER A 84 7.47 -4.61 36.59
C SER A 84 7.49 -5.38 35.26
N GLY A 85 6.33 -5.78 34.75
CA GLY A 85 6.19 -6.44 33.44
C GLY A 85 5.90 -5.49 32.25
N GLY A 86 5.86 -4.18 32.51
CA GLY A 86 5.49 -3.14 31.53
C GLY A 86 6.62 -2.69 30.64
N ALA A 87 6.39 -1.59 29.94
CA ALA A 87 7.32 -0.95 29.02
C ALA A 87 8.62 -0.46 29.70
N GLY A 88 9.68 -0.37 28.90
CA GLY A 88 10.97 0.15 29.37
C GLY A 88 10.96 1.66 29.65
N ALA A 89 10.26 2.47 28.84
CA ALA A 89 10.23 3.91 29.01
C ALA A 89 9.03 4.39 29.81
N ILE A 90 7.83 4.27 29.28
CA ILE A 90 6.61 4.84 29.88
C ILE A 90 5.53 3.78 30.04
N VAL A 91 4.97 3.67 31.25
CA VAL A 91 3.77 2.88 31.53
C VAL A 91 2.68 3.82 32.03
N VAL A 92 1.52 3.81 31.35
CA VAL A 92 0.31 4.47 31.85
C VAL A 92 -0.77 3.42 32.04
N LEU A 93 -1.25 3.30 33.27
CA LEU A 93 -2.34 2.39 33.62
C LEU A 93 -3.55 3.22 34.06
N GLY A 94 -4.71 2.92 33.42
CA GLY A 94 -5.99 3.45 33.88
C GLY A 94 -6.65 2.45 34.82
N GLY A 95 -7.27 2.93 35.91
CA GLY A 95 -8.13 2.09 36.74
C GLY A 95 -7.41 1.07 37.59
N THR A 96 -6.46 1.49 38.41
CA THR A 96 -6.22 0.76 39.68
C THR A 96 -7.44 0.95 40.58
N PRO A 97 -7.75 0.00 41.47
CA PRO A 97 -8.78 0.20 42.47
C PRO A 97 -8.32 1.20 43.53
N ILE A 98 -8.22 2.47 43.17
CA ILE A 98 -8.46 3.55 44.08
C ILE A 98 -9.98 3.64 44.10
N PRO A 99 -10.65 3.30 45.21
CA PRO A 99 -12.11 3.10 45.25
C PRO A 99 -12.97 4.29 44.79
N ASP A 100 -12.39 5.45 44.56
CA ASP A 100 -13.10 6.69 44.23
C ASP A 100 -12.60 7.41 42.96
N ALA A 101 -11.71 6.83 42.16
CA ALA A 101 -11.26 7.46 40.92
C ALA A 101 -12.11 6.99 39.73
N THR A 102 -13.18 7.68 39.44
CA THR A 102 -13.82 7.66 38.13
C THR A 102 -12.84 8.32 37.17
N SER A 103 -12.25 7.54 36.23
CA SER A 103 -11.47 8.12 35.16
C SER A 103 -12.38 8.98 34.30
N PRO A 104 -12.19 10.31 34.23
CA PRO A 104 -13.01 11.14 33.36
C PRO A 104 -12.72 10.78 31.91
N ALA A 105 -13.75 10.80 31.09
CA ALA A 105 -13.61 10.73 29.65
C ALA A 105 -12.75 11.90 29.16
N GLY A 106 -11.65 11.60 28.45
CA GLY A 106 -10.90 12.61 27.71
C GLY A 106 -9.46 12.87 28.13
N SER A 107 -8.96 12.26 29.22
CA SER A 107 -7.52 12.40 29.55
C SER A 107 -6.66 11.48 28.69
N GLY A 108 -5.48 11.94 28.31
CA GLY A 108 -4.57 11.24 27.40
C GLY A 108 -3.09 11.45 27.73
N LEU A 109 -2.25 10.91 26.86
CA LEU A 109 -0.80 11.10 26.87
C LEU A 109 -0.38 11.74 25.55
N THR A 110 0.22 12.92 25.61
CA THR A 110 0.79 13.61 24.46
C THR A 110 2.30 13.64 24.58
N LEU A 111 2.97 13.11 23.58
CA LEU A 111 4.43 13.09 23.45
C LEU A 111 4.82 13.87 22.20
N ILE A 112 5.71 14.83 22.35
CA ILE A 112 6.16 15.71 21.26
C ILE A 112 7.68 15.72 21.24
N ASN A 113 8.30 15.58 20.07
CA ASN A 113 9.75 15.61 19.92
C ASN A 113 10.49 14.65 20.87
N CYS A 114 9.92 13.48 21.15
CA CYS A 114 10.50 12.51 22.07
C CYS A 114 11.19 11.37 21.33
N VAL A 115 12.30 10.90 21.87
CA VAL A 115 13.08 9.76 21.32
C VAL A 115 13.06 8.61 22.32
N PHE A 116 12.80 7.41 21.85
CA PHE A 116 12.77 6.15 22.58
C PHE A 116 13.71 5.15 21.92
N ASP A 117 14.86 4.85 22.53
CA ASP A 117 15.89 4.04 21.90
C ASP A 117 16.32 2.85 22.76
N GLY A 118 16.27 1.65 22.17
CA GLY A 118 16.89 0.44 22.67
C GLY A 118 16.21 -0.21 23.87
N PHE A 119 14.93 0.04 24.10
CA PHE A 119 14.20 -0.57 25.21
C PHE A 119 13.92 -2.05 24.99
N LYS A 120 13.89 -2.81 26.10
CA LYS A 120 13.50 -4.23 26.11
C LYS A 120 12.51 -4.47 27.25
N ALA A 121 11.34 -5.02 26.92
CA ALA A 121 10.30 -5.32 27.90
C ALA A 121 9.48 -6.54 27.48
N LYS A 122 8.69 -7.11 28.41
CA LYS A 122 7.78 -8.21 28.09
C LYS A 122 6.61 -7.71 27.23
N TRP A 123 6.06 -6.53 27.54
CA TRP A 123 4.90 -5.91 26.90
C TRP A 123 5.18 -4.45 26.59
N GLY A 124 5.05 -4.04 25.32
CA GLY A 124 5.33 -2.67 24.91
C GLY A 124 6.79 -2.29 25.14
N GLY A 125 7.66 -2.52 24.16
CA GLY A 125 9.11 -2.31 24.34
C GLY A 125 9.42 -0.95 24.96
N ALA A 126 8.96 0.15 24.36
CA ALA A 126 9.12 1.49 24.91
C ALA A 126 7.91 1.96 25.73
N ILE A 127 6.70 1.87 25.17
CA ILE A 127 5.48 2.41 25.78
C ILE A 127 4.41 1.33 25.95
N LYS A 128 3.79 1.27 27.14
CA LYS A 128 2.60 0.45 27.40
C LYS A 128 1.50 1.31 28.01
N LEU A 129 0.34 1.32 27.35
CA LEU A 129 -0.84 2.03 27.82
C LEU A 129 -1.99 1.04 27.95
N GLN A 130 -2.64 1.04 29.10
CA GLN A 130 -3.73 0.11 29.37
C GLN A 130 -4.86 0.77 30.12
N LYS A 131 -6.08 0.55 29.64
CA LYS A 131 -7.31 0.93 30.31
C LYS A 131 -8.17 -0.31 30.53
N PRO A 132 -8.59 -0.59 31.76
CA PRO A 132 -9.29 -1.84 32.08
C PRO A 132 -10.80 -1.79 31.90
N ASP A 133 -11.42 -0.63 31.72
CA ASP A 133 -12.86 -0.48 31.62
C ASP A 133 -13.31 -0.05 30.22
N GLN A 134 -14.60 -0.17 29.96
CA GLN A 134 -15.24 0.15 28.66
C GLN A 134 -15.77 1.60 28.58
N SER A 135 -15.30 2.52 29.42
CA SER A 135 -15.61 3.95 29.27
C SER A 135 -14.91 4.53 28.03
N ALA A 136 -15.16 5.80 27.68
CA ALA A 136 -14.51 6.44 26.52
C ALA A 136 -12.99 6.28 26.56
N ASN A 137 -12.39 5.96 25.40
CA ASN A 137 -10.96 5.74 25.30
C ASN A 137 -10.16 7.01 25.58
N PRO A 138 -9.10 6.92 26.40
CA PRO A 138 -8.08 7.94 26.43
C PRO A 138 -7.29 7.95 25.13
N LYS A 139 -6.58 9.04 24.87
CA LYS A 139 -5.86 9.24 23.62
C LYS A 139 -4.35 9.30 23.83
N LEU A 140 -3.61 8.54 23.02
CA LEU A 140 -2.18 8.73 22.81
C LEU A 140 -1.96 9.62 21.59
N THR A 141 -1.23 10.71 21.76
CA THR A 141 -0.79 11.56 20.67
C THR A 141 0.73 11.55 20.59
N LEU A 142 1.26 11.18 19.43
CA LEU A 142 2.69 11.17 19.12
C LEU A 142 2.94 12.14 17.96
N THR A 143 3.67 13.22 18.23
CA THR A 143 4.03 14.20 17.20
C THR A 143 5.54 14.35 17.16
N SER A 144 6.14 14.14 15.99
CA SER A 144 7.59 14.24 15.75
C SER A 144 8.41 13.37 16.71
N CYS A 145 7.90 12.18 17.02
CA CYS A 145 8.55 11.22 17.91
C CYS A 145 9.35 10.17 17.14
N SER A 146 10.37 9.62 17.77
CA SER A 146 11.21 8.57 17.21
C SER A 146 11.33 7.36 18.12
N PHE A 147 11.12 6.17 17.57
CA PHE A 147 11.20 4.90 18.28
C PHE A 147 12.22 3.99 17.57
N PHE A 148 13.36 3.76 18.19
CA PHE A 148 14.45 3.01 17.60
C PHE A 148 14.76 1.74 18.37
N ASN A 149 14.84 0.58 17.68
CA ASN A 149 15.37 -0.68 18.23
C ASN A 149 14.69 -1.15 19.53
N ASN A 150 13.42 -0.83 19.74
CA ASN A 150 12.69 -1.24 20.93
C ASN A 150 12.17 -2.67 20.76
N ILE A 151 12.29 -3.48 21.78
CA ILE A 151 11.97 -4.91 21.74
C ILE A 151 10.92 -5.25 22.79
N SER A 152 9.82 -5.84 22.33
CA SER A 152 8.83 -6.49 23.19
C SER A 152 8.93 -8.01 23.07
N GLY A 153 8.92 -8.70 24.19
CA GLY A 153 8.81 -10.16 24.23
C GLY A 153 7.43 -10.68 23.83
N GLN A 154 6.43 -9.80 23.79
CA GLN A 154 5.06 -10.09 23.40
C GLN A 154 4.60 -9.11 22.31
N ASN A 155 3.79 -8.12 22.61
CA ASN A 155 3.21 -7.23 21.60
C ASN A 155 3.72 -5.79 21.74
N GLY A 156 3.75 -5.06 20.60
CA GLY A 156 4.12 -3.65 20.55
C GLY A 156 5.61 -3.42 20.82
N GLY A 157 6.48 -3.56 19.84
CA GLY A 157 7.91 -3.30 20.01
C GLY A 157 8.18 -1.87 20.44
N GLY A 158 7.63 -0.89 19.74
CA GLY A 158 7.62 0.50 20.14
C GLY A 158 6.51 0.81 21.14
N VAL A 159 5.26 0.64 20.72
CA VAL A 159 4.06 1.04 21.47
C VAL A 159 3.06 -0.11 21.56
N LEU A 160 2.53 -0.32 22.76
CA LEU A 160 1.41 -1.22 23.03
C LEU A 160 0.27 -0.46 23.70
N THR A 161 -0.92 -0.56 23.16
CA THR A 161 -2.13 0.02 23.77
C THR A 161 -3.25 -0.99 23.92
N TYR A 162 -4.05 -0.84 24.98
CA TYR A 162 -5.30 -1.56 25.19
C TYR A 162 -6.41 -0.54 25.51
N ASN A 163 -7.43 -0.47 24.61
CA ASN A 163 -8.55 0.47 24.71
C ASN A 163 -8.08 1.95 24.80
N TRP A 164 -7.19 2.33 23.90
CA TRP A 164 -6.73 3.71 23.70
C TRP A 164 -6.87 4.08 22.23
N ASP A 165 -7.33 5.28 21.98
CA ASP A 165 -7.21 5.89 20.66
C ASP A 165 -5.76 6.36 20.44
N VAL A 166 -5.28 6.29 19.20
CA VAL A 166 -3.88 6.59 18.88
C VAL A 166 -3.79 7.52 17.69
N ASP A 167 -3.17 8.67 17.89
CA ASP A 167 -2.78 9.59 16.81
C ASP A 167 -1.26 9.63 16.70
N VAL A 168 -0.74 9.40 15.49
CA VAL A 168 0.69 9.45 15.15
C VAL A 168 0.88 10.41 13.99
N GLU A 169 1.71 11.42 14.17
CA GLU A 169 2.01 12.42 13.16
C GLU A 169 3.50 12.67 13.07
N ASN A 170 4.03 12.72 11.83
CA ASN A 170 5.42 13.07 11.54
C ASN A 170 6.44 12.30 12.41
N SER A 171 6.19 11.01 12.65
CA SER A 171 6.95 10.19 13.58
C SER A 171 7.67 9.04 12.88
N THR A 172 8.76 8.55 13.48
CA THR A 172 9.59 7.49 12.92
C THR A 172 9.63 6.28 13.84
N PHE A 173 9.38 5.10 13.29
CA PHE A 173 9.53 3.81 13.97
C PHE A 173 10.51 2.96 13.17
N GLU A 174 11.71 2.71 13.70
CA GLU A 174 12.74 1.99 12.98
C GLU A 174 13.35 0.86 13.82
N GLY A 175 13.39 -0.36 13.26
CA GLY A 175 14.04 -1.50 13.88
C GLY A 175 13.37 -2.04 15.13
N ASN A 176 12.08 -1.75 15.36
CA ASN A 176 11.37 -2.24 16.55
C ASN A 176 10.90 -3.68 16.32
N PHE A 177 10.86 -4.48 17.39
CA PHE A 177 10.45 -5.89 17.38
C PHE A 177 9.36 -6.18 18.40
N GLY A 178 8.31 -6.90 17.97
CA GLY A 178 7.25 -7.42 18.85
C GLY A 178 6.75 -8.80 18.42
N GLY A 179 6.02 -9.48 19.28
CA GLY A 179 5.30 -10.70 18.88
C GLY A 179 4.24 -10.39 17.83
N SER A 180 3.45 -9.35 18.08
CA SER A 180 2.57 -8.69 17.11
C SER A 180 2.73 -7.18 17.26
N GLY A 181 2.57 -6.43 16.16
CA GLY A 181 2.82 -4.99 16.15
C GLY A 181 4.30 -4.70 16.42
N GLY A 182 5.15 -4.85 15.42
CA GLY A 182 6.58 -4.56 15.57
C GLY A 182 6.81 -3.13 16.04
N ALA A 183 6.20 -2.16 15.39
CA ALA A 183 6.22 -0.77 15.82
C ALA A 183 5.07 -0.46 16.80
N ILE A 184 3.82 -0.62 16.36
CA ILE A 184 2.63 -0.26 17.15
C ILE A 184 1.66 -1.44 17.18
N ALA A 185 1.18 -1.79 18.38
CA ALA A 185 0.11 -2.75 18.60
C ALA A 185 -1.02 -2.11 19.40
N CYS A 186 -2.23 -2.12 18.82
CA CYS A 186 -3.43 -1.62 19.44
C CYS A 186 -4.45 -2.75 19.59
N PHE A 187 -4.97 -2.95 20.80
CA PHE A 187 -5.96 -3.98 21.12
C PHE A 187 -7.24 -3.38 21.69
N GLY A 188 -8.38 -3.96 21.33
CA GLY A 188 -9.72 -3.55 21.78
C GLY A 188 -10.46 -2.72 20.75
N SER A 189 -11.46 -1.95 21.17
CA SER A 189 -12.15 -1.00 20.31
C SER A 189 -11.41 0.34 20.32
N MET A 190 -10.90 0.81 19.18
CA MET A 190 -10.08 2.03 19.12
C MET A 190 -10.23 2.77 17.80
N ILE A 191 -9.81 4.03 17.80
CA ILE A 191 -9.53 4.83 16.61
C ILE A 191 -8.02 5.02 16.49
N VAL A 192 -7.45 4.64 15.35
CA VAL A 192 -6.01 4.79 15.08
C VAL A 192 -5.81 5.66 13.84
N ASN A 193 -5.11 6.77 14.01
CA ASN A 193 -4.70 7.64 12.92
C ASN A 193 -3.18 7.71 12.85
N ALA A 194 -2.62 7.46 11.67
CA ALA A 194 -1.20 7.65 11.40
C ALA A 194 -1.03 8.50 10.14
N THR A 195 -0.30 9.60 10.26
CA THR A 195 -0.08 10.52 9.15
C THR A 195 1.39 10.91 9.04
N GLU A 196 1.87 11.09 7.80
CA GLU A 196 3.22 11.59 7.49
C GLU A 196 4.34 10.89 8.28
N SER A 197 4.19 9.58 8.54
CA SER A 197 5.07 8.83 9.43
C SER A 197 5.78 7.70 8.71
N THR A 198 6.96 7.31 9.21
CA THR A 198 7.79 6.27 8.61
C THR A 198 7.88 5.06 9.55
N PHE A 199 7.59 3.89 9.01
CA PHE A 199 7.72 2.58 9.65
C PHE A 199 8.75 1.75 8.86
N LYS A 200 9.99 1.66 9.38
CA LYS A 200 11.09 1.05 8.63
C LYS A 200 11.78 -0.06 9.40
N GLY A 201 11.99 -1.20 8.74
CA GLY A 201 12.75 -2.32 9.32
C GLY A 201 12.16 -2.85 10.62
N ASN A 202 10.87 -2.59 10.91
CA ASN A 202 10.22 -3.16 12.07
C ASN A 202 9.86 -4.62 11.80
N SER A 203 9.89 -5.44 12.84
CA SER A 203 9.63 -6.86 12.68
C SER A 203 8.72 -7.43 13.75
N CYS A 204 7.97 -8.48 13.38
CA CYS A 204 7.14 -9.20 14.32
C CYS A 204 7.10 -10.71 14.00
N SER A 205 6.79 -11.51 15.02
CA SER A 205 6.65 -12.96 14.84
C SER A 205 5.27 -13.34 14.29
N SER A 206 4.30 -12.44 14.33
CA SER A 206 2.92 -12.64 13.90
C SER A 206 2.49 -11.49 12.98
N ASN A 207 1.52 -10.68 13.36
CA ASN A 207 0.85 -9.75 12.45
C ASN A 207 1.25 -8.29 12.69
N GLY A 208 1.21 -7.46 11.62
CA GLY A 208 1.34 -6.02 11.71
C GLY A 208 2.72 -5.55 12.16
N ALA A 209 3.79 -5.82 11.42
CA ALA A 209 5.12 -5.34 11.80
C ALA A 209 5.20 -3.81 11.89
N GLY A 210 4.48 -3.07 11.03
CA GLY A 210 4.26 -1.64 11.16
C GLY A 210 3.18 -1.34 12.20
N ILE A 211 1.91 -1.46 11.82
CA ILE A 211 0.75 -1.15 12.68
C ILE A 211 -0.18 -2.36 12.75
N LEU A 212 -0.52 -2.77 13.97
CA LEU A 212 -1.55 -3.75 14.27
C LEU A 212 -2.73 -3.09 14.98
N CYS A 213 -3.94 -3.27 14.44
CA CYS A 213 -5.20 -3.01 15.12
C CYS A 213 -5.97 -4.33 15.26
N TYR A 214 -6.19 -4.78 16.48
CA TYR A 214 -6.82 -6.06 16.76
C TYR A 214 -8.01 -5.89 17.73
N ALA A 215 -9.22 -6.11 17.21
CA ALA A 215 -10.43 -6.15 18.00
C ALA A 215 -10.82 -7.62 18.27
N GLU A 216 -11.15 -7.94 19.53
CA GLU A 216 -11.66 -9.26 19.91
C GLU A 216 -13.16 -9.41 19.54
N GLU A 217 -13.73 -10.62 19.73
CA GLU A 217 -15.13 -10.89 19.33
C GLU A 217 -16.15 -9.99 20.02
N GLN A 218 -15.91 -9.61 21.26
CA GLN A 218 -16.76 -8.74 22.06
C GLN A 218 -16.61 -7.25 21.77
N ASP A 219 -15.58 -6.86 21.02
CA ASP A 219 -15.31 -5.45 20.72
C ASP A 219 -16.20 -4.93 19.59
N ALA A 220 -16.51 -3.65 19.64
CA ALA A 220 -17.35 -2.97 18.65
C ALA A 220 -16.69 -2.81 17.26
N GLY A 221 -15.40 -3.20 17.13
CA GLY A 221 -14.59 -2.97 15.95
C GLY A 221 -13.67 -1.75 16.13
N SER A 222 -12.82 -1.53 15.13
CA SER A 222 -11.87 -0.43 15.13
C SER A 222 -12.03 0.43 13.89
N GLU A 223 -11.68 1.69 14.00
CA GLU A 223 -11.48 2.60 12.87
C GLU A 223 -10.01 2.87 12.71
N MET A 224 -9.52 2.86 11.48
CA MET A 224 -8.12 3.14 11.21
C MET A 224 -7.98 4.06 10.00
N THR A 225 -7.15 5.08 10.13
CA THR A 225 -6.77 5.98 9.04
C THR A 225 -5.26 6.08 8.96
N VAL A 226 -4.69 5.67 7.83
CA VAL A 226 -3.25 5.74 7.57
C VAL A 226 -3.05 6.56 6.30
N ARG A 227 -2.41 7.73 6.43
CA ARG A 227 -2.20 8.65 5.30
C ARG A 227 -0.76 9.09 5.15
N ASN A 228 -0.28 9.12 3.92
CA ASN A 228 1.04 9.62 3.56
C ASN A 228 2.17 8.98 4.40
N CYS A 229 2.05 7.68 4.71
CA CYS A 229 3.02 6.95 5.50
C CYS A 229 3.88 6.03 4.63
N ASP A 230 5.12 5.86 5.04
CA ASP A 230 6.06 4.93 4.40
C ASP A 230 6.23 3.67 5.26
N PHE A 231 5.97 2.50 4.70
CA PHE A 231 6.23 1.18 5.28
C PHE A 231 7.34 0.51 4.49
N ILE A 232 8.56 0.50 5.02
CA ILE A 232 9.76 0.13 4.27
C ILE A 232 10.48 -1.00 4.98
N GLU A 233 10.81 -2.09 4.24
CA GLU A 233 11.65 -3.19 4.73
C GLU A 233 11.16 -3.81 6.06
N ASN A 234 9.85 -3.77 6.34
CA ASN A 234 9.29 -4.42 7.52
C ASN A 234 9.15 -5.92 7.28
N ASP A 235 9.25 -6.73 8.36
CA ASP A 235 9.17 -8.19 8.29
C ASP A 235 8.17 -8.76 9.30
N GLY A 236 7.26 -9.64 8.83
CA GLY A 236 6.23 -10.21 9.70
C GLY A 236 5.52 -11.41 9.08
N TRP A 237 4.33 -11.73 9.62
CA TRP A 237 3.53 -12.83 9.07
C TRP A 237 2.43 -12.28 8.15
N ASP A 238 1.37 -11.68 8.71
CA ASP A 238 0.26 -11.11 7.96
C ASP A 238 0.17 -9.59 8.16
N GLY A 239 -0.27 -8.87 7.11
CA GLY A 239 -0.43 -7.42 7.15
C GLY A 239 0.86 -6.73 7.60
N VAL A 240 1.96 -7.04 6.93
CA VAL A 240 3.31 -6.67 7.39
C VAL A 240 3.45 -5.17 7.63
N GLY A 241 2.91 -4.33 6.75
CA GLY A 241 2.81 -2.90 6.97
C GLY A 241 1.65 -2.54 7.89
N VAL A 242 0.44 -2.96 7.51
CA VAL A 242 -0.81 -2.62 8.20
C VAL A 242 -1.69 -3.86 8.34
N TYR A 243 -2.10 -4.14 9.56
CA TYR A 243 -3.06 -5.19 9.88
C TYR A 243 -4.25 -4.64 10.66
N SER A 244 -5.47 -4.93 10.21
CA SER A 244 -6.68 -4.69 10.98
C SER A 244 -7.67 -5.85 10.79
N ASN A 245 -8.17 -6.39 11.91
CA ASN A 245 -9.31 -7.27 11.90
C ASN A 245 -10.57 -6.52 12.37
N LYS A 246 -11.75 -6.92 11.91
CA LYS A 246 -13.05 -6.32 12.29
C LYS A 246 -13.10 -4.78 12.14
N SER A 247 -12.53 -4.27 11.06
CA SER A 247 -12.54 -2.84 10.79
C SER A 247 -13.95 -2.37 10.42
N SER A 248 -14.48 -1.41 11.14
CA SER A 248 -15.73 -0.75 10.77
C SER A 248 -15.50 0.27 9.64
N ASN A 249 -14.30 0.87 9.61
CA ASN A 249 -13.84 1.76 8.54
C ASN A 249 -12.32 1.85 8.58
N CYS A 250 -11.67 1.37 7.53
CA CYS A 250 -10.21 1.47 7.37
C CYS A 250 -9.86 2.26 6.12
N VAL A 251 -9.08 3.32 6.26
CA VAL A 251 -8.61 4.15 5.16
C VAL A 251 -7.08 4.09 5.09
N VAL A 252 -6.54 3.67 3.94
CA VAL A 252 -5.11 3.70 3.64
C VAL A 252 -4.93 4.56 2.38
N GLU A 253 -4.32 5.72 2.52
CA GLU A 253 -4.27 6.73 1.46
C GLU A 253 -2.85 7.31 1.30
N GLY A 254 -2.37 7.41 0.06
CA GLY A 254 -1.09 8.04 -0.26
C GLY A 254 0.14 7.34 0.34
N CYS A 255 0.02 6.05 0.70
CA CYS A 255 1.06 5.32 1.40
C CYS A 255 1.99 4.56 0.46
N THR A 256 3.23 4.35 0.90
CA THR A 256 4.22 3.51 0.22
C THR A 256 4.48 2.25 1.03
N PHE A 257 4.39 1.09 0.37
CA PHE A 257 4.79 -0.21 0.90
C PHE A 257 5.96 -0.74 0.05
N ASP A 258 7.19 -0.57 0.54
CA ASP A 258 8.40 -0.89 -0.23
C ASP A 258 9.24 -1.99 0.44
N LYS A 259 9.53 -3.04 -0.32
CA LYS A 259 10.40 -4.17 0.08
C LYS A 259 10.06 -4.81 1.42
N ASN A 260 8.78 -4.83 1.80
CA ASN A 260 8.36 -5.55 2.98
C ASN A 260 8.41 -7.07 2.71
N THR A 261 8.79 -7.83 3.74
CA THR A 261 8.94 -9.30 3.64
C THR A 261 8.03 -10.00 4.64
N GLY A 262 7.57 -11.21 4.29
CA GLY A 262 6.67 -11.90 5.21
C GLY A 262 6.42 -13.36 4.92
N GLY A 263 6.20 -14.11 6.01
CA GLY A 263 5.90 -15.54 5.96
C GLY A 263 4.43 -15.88 5.65
N GLY A 264 3.53 -14.95 5.85
CA GLY A 264 2.08 -15.10 5.68
C GLY A 264 1.54 -14.34 4.48
N ALA A 265 0.63 -13.41 4.68
CA ALA A 265 -0.10 -12.74 3.60
C ALA A 265 -0.24 -11.22 3.78
N GLY A 266 -0.02 -10.50 2.69
CA GLY A 266 -0.31 -9.08 2.53
C GLY A 266 0.68 -8.10 3.15
N ALA A 267 1.14 -7.11 2.37
CA ALA A 267 1.68 -5.89 2.96
C ALA A 267 0.59 -5.16 3.76
N VAL A 268 -0.65 -5.25 3.28
CA VAL A 268 -1.86 -4.78 3.96
C VAL A 268 -2.82 -5.95 4.12
N ARG A 269 -3.34 -6.18 5.32
CA ARG A 269 -4.43 -7.13 5.60
C ARG A 269 -5.54 -6.43 6.36
N LEU A 270 -6.72 -6.42 5.74
CA LEU A 270 -7.90 -5.75 6.29
C LEU A 270 -9.10 -6.68 6.20
N ASP A 271 -9.75 -6.90 7.34
CA ASP A 271 -11.01 -7.64 7.43
C ASP A 271 -12.10 -6.64 7.85
N GLY A 272 -13.14 -6.47 7.02
CA GLY A 272 -14.22 -5.51 7.23
C GLY A 272 -14.32 -4.44 6.12
N THR A 273 -14.76 -3.23 6.45
CA THR A 273 -14.93 -2.15 5.46
C THR A 273 -13.64 -1.37 5.27
N PHE A 274 -13.22 -1.14 4.02
CA PHE A 274 -11.97 -0.43 3.75
C PHE A 274 -11.97 0.40 2.46
N THR A 275 -11.05 1.36 2.42
CA THR A 275 -10.65 2.10 1.21
C THR A 275 -9.13 2.18 1.15
N ILE A 276 -8.55 1.77 0.01
CA ILE A 276 -7.12 1.92 -0.29
C ILE A 276 -7.01 2.79 -1.54
N THR A 277 -6.37 3.94 -1.42
CA THR A 277 -6.25 4.86 -2.55
C THR A 277 -4.88 5.53 -2.63
N ASP A 278 -4.44 5.83 -3.85
CA ASP A 278 -3.20 6.56 -4.14
C ASP A 278 -1.94 5.91 -3.51
N CYS A 279 -1.94 4.57 -3.37
CA CYS A 279 -0.86 3.82 -2.72
C CYS A 279 0.10 3.17 -3.72
N VAL A 280 1.35 3.02 -3.29
CA VAL A 280 2.40 2.33 -4.05
C VAL A 280 2.86 1.08 -3.30
N PHE A 281 2.78 -0.07 -3.96
CA PHE A 281 3.29 -1.36 -3.48
C PHE A 281 4.46 -1.78 -4.36
N ASN A 282 5.69 -1.71 -3.87
CA ASN A 282 6.86 -1.99 -4.67
C ASN A 282 7.79 -3.00 -4.01
N GLY A 283 8.20 -4.02 -4.77
CA GLY A 283 9.24 -4.95 -4.34
C GLY A 283 8.92 -5.76 -3.09
N ASN A 284 7.65 -5.86 -2.66
CA ASN A 284 7.29 -6.65 -1.49
C ASN A 284 7.42 -8.15 -1.81
N GLU A 285 8.15 -8.90 -0.97
CA GLU A 285 8.32 -10.34 -1.10
C GLU A 285 7.67 -11.06 0.09
N ILE A 286 6.42 -11.45 -0.10
CA ILE A 286 5.57 -12.07 0.92
C ILE A 286 5.08 -13.42 0.39
N ASN A 287 5.02 -14.44 1.24
CA ASN A 287 4.67 -15.78 0.81
C ASN A 287 3.35 -15.84 0.07
N ALA A 288 2.34 -15.11 0.57
CA ALA A 288 1.06 -15.02 -0.10
C ALA A 288 0.59 -13.55 -0.20
N HIS A 289 0.02 -13.18 -1.34
CA HIS A 289 -0.68 -11.90 -1.58
C HIS A 289 0.13 -10.63 -1.22
N PRO A 290 1.33 -10.39 -1.78
CA PRO A 290 2.22 -9.30 -1.38
C PRO A 290 1.62 -7.89 -1.34
N GLY A 291 0.63 -7.58 -2.16
CA GLY A 291 -0.10 -6.31 -2.10
C GLY A 291 -1.07 -6.27 -0.94
N GLY A 292 -2.11 -7.11 -0.97
CA GLY A 292 -3.12 -7.12 0.08
C GLY A 292 -3.94 -8.40 0.16
N TRP A 293 -4.45 -8.69 1.37
CA TRP A 293 -5.42 -9.75 1.61
C TRP A 293 -6.64 -9.21 2.34
N PHE A 294 -7.82 -9.49 1.76
CA PHE A 294 -9.12 -9.02 2.23
C PHE A 294 -10.05 -10.21 2.42
N ASP A 295 -10.48 -10.47 3.65
CA ASP A 295 -11.31 -11.61 4.01
C ASP A 295 -12.61 -11.14 4.67
N GLY A 296 -13.78 -11.57 4.17
CA GLY A 296 -15.08 -11.11 4.65
C GLY A 296 -15.29 -9.58 4.53
N SER A 297 -14.76 -8.96 3.48
CA SER A 297 -14.59 -7.52 3.40
C SER A 297 -15.44 -6.88 2.30
N VAL A 298 -15.84 -5.63 2.54
CA VAL A 298 -16.42 -4.72 1.55
C VAL A 298 -15.47 -3.54 1.36
N GLY A 299 -15.10 -3.22 0.13
CA GLY A 299 -14.16 -2.12 -0.03
C GLY A 299 -13.86 -1.67 -1.44
N ALA A 300 -12.98 -0.66 -1.50
CA ALA A 300 -12.50 -0.08 -2.74
C ALA A 300 -10.97 0.05 -2.76
N ILE A 301 -10.38 -0.25 -3.90
CA ILE A 301 -8.96 -0.02 -4.20
C ILE A 301 -8.91 0.89 -5.42
N SER A 302 -8.26 2.04 -5.32
CA SER A 302 -8.20 2.98 -6.43
C SER A 302 -6.86 3.69 -6.56
N ASN A 303 -6.48 4.04 -7.79
CA ASN A 303 -5.27 4.80 -8.11
C ASN A 303 -3.99 4.16 -7.54
N CYS A 304 -3.94 2.84 -7.38
CA CYS A 304 -2.81 2.14 -6.77
C CYS A 304 -1.86 1.56 -7.81
N ILE A 305 -0.58 1.53 -7.43
CA ILE A 305 0.52 1.08 -8.26
C ILE A 305 1.15 -0.16 -7.61
N TYR A 306 1.26 -1.25 -8.38
CA TYR A 306 1.85 -2.49 -7.91
C TYR A 306 3.03 -2.89 -8.81
N THR A 307 4.26 -2.77 -8.31
CA THR A 307 5.45 -3.05 -9.10
C THR A 307 6.39 -4.02 -8.41
N ASN A 308 6.90 -4.98 -9.16
CA ASN A 308 7.95 -5.90 -8.72
C ASN A 308 7.63 -6.70 -7.44
N ASN A 309 6.36 -6.85 -7.08
CA ASN A 309 5.97 -7.64 -5.92
C ASN A 309 6.05 -9.13 -6.24
N LYS A 310 6.42 -9.94 -5.26
CA LYS A 310 6.65 -11.37 -5.44
C LYS A 310 5.95 -12.21 -4.40
N SER A 311 5.13 -13.16 -4.84
CA SER A 311 4.58 -14.22 -3.99
C SER A 311 5.50 -15.44 -3.99
N ALA A 312 6.18 -15.68 -2.87
CA ALA A 312 7.17 -16.76 -2.77
C ALA A 312 6.55 -18.16 -2.77
N ALA A 313 5.34 -18.33 -2.24
CA ALA A 313 4.66 -19.63 -2.15
C ALA A 313 3.84 -20.00 -3.39
N GLY A 314 3.90 -19.22 -4.47
CA GLY A 314 3.10 -19.49 -5.66
C GLY A 314 1.58 -19.44 -5.41
N GLN A 315 1.14 -18.52 -4.55
CA GLN A 315 -0.27 -18.31 -4.24
C GLN A 315 -0.94 -17.38 -5.24
N ASN A 316 -2.28 -17.41 -5.30
CA ASN A 316 -3.07 -16.53 -6.13
C ASN A 316 -3.12 -15.10 -5.53
N GLY A 317 -3.09 -14.07 -6.39
CA GLY A 317 -3.33 -12.69 -6.01
C GLY A 317 -2.10 -11.96 -5.47
N VAL A 318 -1.13 -11.67 -6.36
CA VAL A 318 0.08 -10.91 -5.98
C VAL A 318 -0.26 -9.47 -5.60
N ILE A 319 -1.13 -8.80 -6.37
CA ILE A 319 -1.51 -7.42 -6.08
C ILE A 319 -2.61 -7.36 -5.01
N PHE A 320 -3.56 -8.26 -5.06
CA PHE A 320 -4.53 -8.47 -4.00
C PHE A 320 -5.17 -9.86 -4.06
N LYS A 321 -5.64 -10.34 -2.92
CA LYS A 321 -6.52 -11.49 -2.79
C LYS A 321 -7.78 -11.09 -2.04
N VAL A 322 -8.93 -11.35 -2.65
CA VAL A 322 -10.23 -11.28 -2.00
C VAL A 322 -10.68 -12.70 -1.70
N GLN A 323 -11.12 -12.96 -0.49
CA GLN A 323 -11.65 -14.26 -0.10
C GLN A 323 -12.88 -14.08 0.79
N MET A 324 -13.99 -14.72 0.41
CA MET A 324 -15.29 -14.56 1.07
C MET A 324 -15.71 -13.09 1.23
N GLY A 325 -15.28 -12.24 0.29
CA GLY A 325 -15.66 -10.83 0.26
C GLY A 325 -17.07 -10.64 -0.28
N GLU A 326 -17.74 -9.60 0.20
CA GLU A 326 -19.06 -9.24 -0.34
C GLU A 326 -18.91 -8.47 -1.65
N GLU A 327 -18.36 -7.27 -1.61
CA GLU A 327 -18.15 -6.45 -2.79
C GLU A 327 -16.83 -5.68 -2.71
N ILE A 328 -15.94 -5.88 -3.69
CA ILE A 328 -14.69 -5.11 -3.80
C ILE A 328 -14.53 -4.54 -5.20
N ASN A 329 -14.42 -3.22 -5.26
CA ASN A 329 -14.22 -2.49 -6.50
C ASN A 329 -12.78 -2.01 -6.64
N VAL A 330 -12.18 -2.25 -7.82
CA VAL A 330 -10.80 -1.88 -8.14
C VAL A 330 -10.80 -0.95 -9.35
N THR A 331 -10.27 0.26 -9.18
CA THR A 331 -10.32 1.26 -10.26
C THR A 331 -9.00 2.00 -10.44
N ASN A 332 -8.66 2.33 -11.68
CA ASN A 332 -7.50 3.18 -12.03
C ASN A 332 -6.17 2.66 -11.46
N CYS A 333 -5.99 1.34 -11.42
CA CYS A 333 -4.78 0.72 -10.90
C CYS A 333 -3.92 0.15 -12.00
N TYR A 334 -2.61 0.01 -11.75
CA TYR A 334 -1.79 -0.80 -12.63
C TYR A 334 -0.82 -1.74 -11.90
N ALA A 335 -0.51 -2.85 -12.55
CA ALA A 335 0.37 -3.89 -12.04
C ALA A 335 1.38 -4.29 -13.12
N THR A 336 2.68 -4.16 -12.83
CA THR A 336 3.75 -4.53 -13.76
C THR A 336 4.96 -5.13 -13.05
N GLY A 337 5.64 -6.09 -13.68
CA GLY A 337 6.82 -6.73 -13.12
C GLY A 337 6.57 -7.61 -11.89
N ASN A 338 5.31 -7.88 -11.55
CA ASN A 338 4.97 -8.71 -10.40
C ASN A 338 5.09 -10.20 -10.73
N SER A 339 5.32 -11.04 -9.71
CA SER A 339 5.54 -12.48 -9.89
C SER A 339 4.79 -13.33 -8.87
N GLY A 340 4.03 -14.32 -9.36
CA GLY A 340 3.30 -15.29 -8.53
C GLY A 340 2.45 -16.24 -9.37
N LYS A 341 1.55 -16.99 -8.74
CA LYS A 341 0.64 -17.89 -9.48
C LYS A 341 -0.40 -17.08 -10.26
N SER A 342 -1.02 -16.07 -9.64
CA SER A 342 -1.84 -15.08 -10.33
C SER A 342 -1.55 -13.67 -9.80
N ILE A 343 -1.84 -12.67 -10.62
CA ILE A 343 -1.63 -11.26 -10.25
C ILE A 343 -2.81 -10.77 -9.40
N ALA A 344 -4.04 -10.82 -9.90
CA ALA A 344 -5.23 -10.60 -9.10
C ALA A 344 -5.87 -11.94 -8.71
N GLY A 345 -6.34 -12.07 -7.46
CA GLY A 345 -7.01 -13.25 -6.95
C GLY A 345 -8.39 -12.92 -6.38
N ILE A 346 -9.45 -13.51 -6.95
CA ILE A 346 -10.84 -13.26 -6.54
C ILE A 346 -11.45 -14.58 -6.12
N GLY A 347 -11.75 -14.69 -4.84
CA GLY A 347 -12.23 -15.91 -4.19
C GLY A 347 -13.75 -16.01 -4.04
N TRP A 348 -14.19 -17.02 -3.36
CA TRP A 348 -15.58 -17.46 -3.24
C TRP A 348 -16.54 -16.40 -2.75
N GLY A 349 -17.69 -16.31 -3.44
CA GLY A 349 -18.77 -15.41 -3.07
C GLY A 349 -18.48 -13.93 -3.28
N SER A 350 -17.30 -13.61 -3.81
CA SER A 350 -16.93 -12.22 -4.03
C SER A 350 -17.58 -11.67 -5.29
N SER A 351 -17.95 -10.41 -5.25
CA SER A 351 -18.46 -9.65 -6.39
C SER A 351 -17.75 -8.31 -6.52
N GLY A 352 -17.88 -7.66 -7.66
CA GLY A 352 -17.34 -6.31 -7.85
C GLY A 352 -17.00 -5.93 -9.27
N LEU A 353 -16.31 -4.81 -9.36
CA LEU A 353 -15.90 -4.18 -10.60
C LEU A 353 -14.38 -3.97 -10.62
N MET A 354 -13.73 -4.36 -11.71
CA MET A 354 -12.40 -3.85 -12.08
C MET A 354 -12.55 -2.92 -13.28
N LYS A 355 -12.20 -1.65 -13.11
CA LYS A 355 -12.34 -0.65 -14.18
C LYS A 355 -11.09 0.20 -14.32
N ASN A 356 -10.67 0.44 -15.58
CA ASN A 356 -9.46 1.20 -15.88
C ASN A 356 -8.22 0.58 -15.19
N VAL A 357 -8.04 -0.74 -15.31
CA VAL A 357 -6.94 -1.47 -14.68
C VAL A 357 -6.01 -2.03 -15.74
N SER A 358 -4.70 -1.79 -15.57
CA SER A 358 -3.67 -2.36 -16.44
C SER A 358 -2.94 -3.48 -15.71
N ILE A 359 -2.92 -4.70 -16.24
CA ILE A 359 -2.13 -5.83 -15.75
C ILE A 359 -1.16 -6.23 -16.86
N VAL A 360 0.09 -5.75 -16.77
CA VAL A 360 1.01 -5.82 -17.90
C VAL A 360 2.40 -6.33 -17.51
N ASN A 361 3.00 -7.16 -18.33
CA ASN A 361 4.37 -7.66 -18.18
C ASN A 361 4.64 -8.32 -16.80
N ASN A 362 3.71 -9.11 -16.30
CA ASN A 362 3.86 -9.85 -15.04
C ASN A 362 4.16 -11.33 -15.30
N THR A 363 4.74 -12.01 -14.32
CA THR A 363 4.89 -13.45 -14.30
C THR A 363 3.79 -14.06 -13.42
N GLY A 364 2.76 -14.58 -14.03
CA GLY A 364 1.56 -15.15 -13.40
C GLY A 364 0.32 -14.97 -14.24
N THR A 365 -0.74 -15.74 -13.96
CA THR A 365 -2.07 -15.52 -14.56
C THR A 365 -2.55 -14.12 -14.19
N ALA A 366 -3.05 -13.36 -15.16
CA ALA A 366 -3.49 -11.99 -14.88
C ALA A 366 -4.58 -11.96 -13.80
N ILE A 367 -5.61 -12.80 -13.90
CA ILE A 367 -6.73 -12.84 -12.95
C ILE A 367 -7.13 -14.29 -12.66
N ALA A 368 -7.16 -14.68 -11.40
CA ALA A 368 -7.73 -15.94 -10.94
C ALA A 368 -9.10 -15.72 -10.31
N PHE A 369 -10.13 -16.41 -10.83
CA PHE A 369 -11.49 -16.39 -10.32
C PHE A 369 -11.85 -17.71 -9.67
N GLN A 370 -12.46 -17.67 -8.50
CA GLN A 370 -12.86 -18.84 -7.73
C GLN A 370 -14.28 -18.67 -7.19
N GLY A 371 -15.31 -19.02 -7.98
CA GLY A 371 -16.72 -18.89 -7.55
C GLY A 371 -17.16 -17.44 -7.34
N ALA A 372 -16.78 -16.54 -8.24
CA ALA A 372 -16.95 -15.09 -8.12
C ALA A 372 -17.86 -14.52 -9.22
N ALA A 373 -18.47 -13.36 -8.96
CA ALA A 373 -19.22 -12.57 -9.93
C ALA A 373 -18.55 -11.21 -10.13
N TYR A 374 -17.84 -11.05 -11.25
CA TYR A 374 -17.05 -9.84 -11.51
C TYR A 374 -17.29 -9.24 -12.89
N THR A 375 -17.23 -7.92 -12.94
CA THR A 375 -17.22 -7.15 -14.18
C THR A 375 -15.85 -6.50 -14.38
N CYS A 376 -15.25 -6.73 -15.54
CA CYS A 376 -13.99 -6.14 -15.97
C CYS A 376 -14.28 -5.14 -17.10
N GLN A 377 -13.93 -3.86 -16.91
CA GLN A 377 -14.24 -2.80 -17.89
C GLN A 377 -13.03 -1.93 -18.16
N ASN A 378 -12.85 -1.53 -19.43
CA ASN A 378 -11.75 -0.65 -19.83
C ASN A 378 -10.39 -1.14 -19.29
N MET A 379 -10.04 -2.40 -19.53
CA MET A 379 -8.81 -2.97 -19.00
C MET A 379 -7.83 -3.30 -20.14
N THR A 380 -6.55 -3.11 -19.84
CA THR A 380 -5.45 -3.64 -20.65
C THR A 380 -4.76 -4.78 -19.92
N ILE A 381 -4.80 -5.98 -20.50
CA ILE A 381 -4.11 -7.17 -20.01
C ILE A 381 -3.10 -7.60 -21.08
N SER A 382 -1.81 -7.37 -20.85
CA SER A 382 -0.83 -7.55 -21.91
C SER A 382 0.51 -8.09 -21.42
N GLY A 383 1.09 -9.00 -22.21
CA GLY A 383 2.45 -9.49 -22.00
C GLY A 383 2.66 -10.27 -20.70
N ASN A 384 1.59 -10.79 -20.08
CA ASN A 384 1.72 -11.60 -18.88
C ASN A 384 2.08 -13.04 -19.24
N SER A 385 2.97 -13.66 -18.47
CA SER A 385 3.42 -15.05 -18.68
C SER A 385 3.12 -15.90 -17.45
N SER A 386 2.14 -16.77 -17.54
CA SER A 386 1.78 -17.68 -16.45
C SER A 386 2.73 -18.88 -16.38
N PRO A 387 3.25 -19.22 -15.20
CA PRO A 387 4.02 -20.45 -14.99
C PRO A 387 3.14 -21.72 -14.96
N THR A 388 1.83 -21.54 -14.97
CA THR A 388 0.81 -22.61 -14.96
C THR A 388 -0.16 -22.43 -16.12
N ASN A 389 -1.24 -23.20 -16.16
CA ASN A 389 -2.31 -23.02 -17.13
C ASN A 389 -3.01 -21.68 -16.92
N GLY A 390 -3.54 -21.09 -17.99
CA GLY A 390 -4.29 -19.84 -17.94
C GLY A 390 -3.44 -18.57 -17.81
N GLY A 391 -2.93 -18.05 -18.92
CA GLY A 391 -2.15 -16.80 -18.94
C GLY A 391 -2.98 -15.56 -18.56
N ILE A 392 -4.28 -15.58 -18.80
CA ILE A 392 -5.18 -14.44 -18.58
C ILE A 392 -6.16 -14.73 -17.44
N ILE A 393 -6.88 -15.85 -17.56
CA ILE A 393 -7.94 -16.25 -16.60
C ILE A 393 -7.68 -17.68 -16.15
N ASP A 394 -7.67 -17.90 -14.84
CA ASP A 394 -7.69 -19.22 -14.21
C ASP A 394 -8.95 -19.34 -13.33
N GLY A 395 -9.86 -20.22 -13.73
CA GLY A 395 -11.10 -20.54 -13.03
C GLY A 395 -11.08 -21.96 -12.43
N SER A 396 -10.01 -22.37 -11.80
CA SER A 396 -9.71 -23.75 -11.42
C SER A 396 -10.29 -24.21 -10.08
N TRP A 397 -11.55 -23.93 -9.73
CA TRP A 397 -12.14 -24.44 -8.49
C TRP A 397 -13.65 -24.67 -8.59
N GLU A 398 -14.20 -25.50 -7.66
CA GLU A 398 -15.63 -25.77 -7.57
C GLU A 398 -16.43 -24.49 -7.23
N GLY A 399 -17.38 -24.14 -8.07
CA GLY A 399 -18.27 -23.01 -7.88
C GLY A 399 -18.70 -22.37 -9.21
N ALA A 400 -19.84 -21.72 -9.22
CA ALA A 400 -20.30 -20.95 -10.35
C ALA A 400 -19.62 -19.58 -10.39
N SER A 401 -18.92 -19.26 -11.47
CA SER A 401 -18.37 -17.93 -11.71
C SER A 401 -19.13 -17.24 -12.83
N SER A 402 -19.38 -15.94 -12.69
CA SER A 402 -19.97 -15.09 -13.73
C SER A 402 -19.04 -13.91 -13.98
N ILE A 403 -18.42 -13.89 -15.16
CA ILE A 403 -17.40 -12.92 -15.50
C ILE A 403 -17.81 -12.19 -16.76
N SER A 404 -17.97 -10.89 -16.64
CA SER A 404 -18.26 -9.99 -17.77
C SER A 404 -17.05 -9.13 -18.08
N ILE A 405 -16.63 -9.14 -19.35
CA ILE A 405 -15.41 -8.44 -19.81
C ILE A 405 -15.81 -7.50 -20.93
N TYR A 406 -15.80 -6.21 -20.65
CA TYR A 406 -16.30 -5.18 -21.55
C TYR A 406 -15.24 -4.12 -21.85
N ASP A 407 -15.16 -3.73 -23.13
CA ASP A 407 -14.24 -2.66 -23.54
C ASP A 407 -12.77 -2.93 -23.16
N CYS A 408 -12.29 -4.17 -23.32
CA CYS A 408 -10.94 -4.56 -22.88
C CYS A 408 -10.01 -4.85 -24.06
N THR A 409 -8.71 -4.63 -23.85
CA THR A 409 -7.64 -4.98 -24.78
C THR A 409 -6.74 -6.02 -24.15
N ILE A 410 -6.71 -7.23 -24.71
CA ILE A 410 -6.04 -8.40 -24.16
C ILE A 410 -5.06 -8.94 -25.21
N VAL A 411 -3.75 -8.77 -24.97
CA VAL A 411 -2.74 -8.95 -26.03
C VAL A 411 -1.47 -9.64 -25.51
N GLY A 412 -0.98 -10.63 -26.23
CA GLY A 412 0.36 -11.18 -26.04
C GLY A 412 0.58 -11.89 -24.72
N ASN A 413 -0.47 -12.44 -24.09
CA ASN A 413 -0.35 -13.19 -22.86
C ASN A 413 -0.10 -14.68 -23.14
N SER A 414 0.71 -15.34 -22.32
CA SER A 414 1.13 -16.73 -22.52
C SER A 414 1.05 -17.57 -21.24
N SER A 415 1.03 -18.89 -21.40
CA SER A 415 1.22 -19.86 -20.33
C SER A 415 2.48 -20.70 -20.56
N ALA A 416 3.04 -21.30 -19.50
CA ALA A 416 4.28 -22.07 -19.55
C ALA A 416 4.20 -23.26 -20.53
N ASP A 417 3.02 -23.87 -20.67
CA ASP A 417 2.80 -25.01 -21.55
C ASP A 417 2.40 -24.59 -22.97
N GLY A 418 2.39 -23.29 -23.26
CA GLY A 418 1.92 -22.74 -24.53
C GLY A 418 0.44 -23.01 -24.81
N GLN A 419 -0.28 -23.51 -23.82
CA GLN A 419 -1.55 -24.15 -24.08
C GLN A 419 -2.80 -23.33 -23.83
N ASN A 420 -2.88 -22.45 -22.83
CA ASN A 420 -4.18 -21.82 -22.55
C ASN A 420 -4.05 -20.39 -22.01
N ALA A 421 -4.45 -19.43 -22.81
CA ALA A 421 -4.63 -18.08 -22.33
C ALA A 421 -5.76 -18.00 -21.29
N MET A 422 -6.82 -18.79 -21.45
CA MET A 422 -7.92 -18.95 -20.48
C MET A 422 -8.05 -20.40 -20.06
N TYR A 423 -8.04 -20.69 -18.78
CA TYR A 423 -8.21 -22.01 -18.22
C TYR A 423 -9.36 -22.01 -17.20
N ILE A 424 -10.34 -22.88 -17.40
CA ILE A 424 -11.47 -23.05 -16.50
C ILE A 424 -11.62 -24.54 -16.23
N SER A 425 -11.40 -24.97 -15.00
CA SER A 425 -11.58 -26.36 -14.59
C SER A 425 -12.41 -26.44 -13.32
N GLY A 426 -13.43 -27.31 -13.33
CA GLY A 426 -14.25 -27.61 -12.17
C GLY A 426 -15.30 -26.53 -11.86
N GLY A 427 -16.53 -26.72 -12.27
CA GLY A 427 -17.64 -25.80 -12.04
C GLY A 427 -18.27 -25.26 -13.32
N THR A 428 -19.33 -24.47 -13.17
CA THR A 428 -19.96 -23.78 -14.30
C THR A 428 -19.48 -22.35 -14.32
N ALA A 429 -18.77 -21.96 -15.39
CA ALA A 429 -18.42 -20.56 -15.61
C ALA A 429 -19.24 -19.97 -16.76
N THR A 430 -19.75 -18.77 -16.55
CA THR A 430 -20.28 -17.91 -17.62
C THR A 430 -19.29 -16.80 -17.85
N ILE A 431 -18.79 -16.70 -19.08
CA ILE A 431 -17.88 -15.61 -19.48
C ILE A 431 -18.50 -14.89 -20.67
N ASP A 432 -18.66 -13.59 -20.54
CA ASP A 432 -19.25 -12.72 -21.53
C ASP A 432 -18.26 -11.63 -21.94
N PHE A 433 -17.90 -11.61 -23.23
CA PHE A 433 -17.04 -10.58 -23.83
C PHE A 433 -17.89 -9.67 -24.73
N ASP A 434 -17.82 -8.37 -24.49
CA ASP A 434 -18.38 -7.37 -25.41
C ASP A 434 -17.38 -6.26 -25.66
N ASN A 435 -17.22 -5.88 -26.91
CA ASN A 435 -16.36 -4.79 -27.35
C ASN A 435 -14.86 -4.98 -27.00
N CYS A 436 -14.33 -6.19 -27.16
CA CYS A 436 -12.97 -6.53 -26.75
C CYS A 436 -12.04 -6.83 -27.92
N ILE A 437 -10.75 -6.47 -27.75
CA ILE A 437 -9.65 -6.94 -28.59
C ILE A 437 -8.96 -8.09 -27.84
N TYR A 438 -8.86 -9.25 -28.46
CA TYR A 438 -8.20 -10.44 -27.93
C TYR A 438 -7.32 -11.06 -29.02
N VAL A 439 -6.02 -10.75 -28.98
CA VAL A 439 -5.09 -11.15 -30.06
C VAL A 439 -3.72 -11.53 -29.50
N GLU A 440 -2.99 -12.36 -30.21
CA GLU A 440 -1.64 -12.81 -29.90
C GLU A 440 -1.54 -13.50 -28.52
N ASN A 441 -2.63 -14.10 -28.00
CA ASN A 441 -2.65 -14.75 -26.70
C ASN A 441 -2.49 -16.27 -26.83
N GLY A 442 -1.33 -16.79 -26.44
CA GLY A 442 -1.06 -18.23 -26.35
C GLY A 442 -1.08 -19.01 -27.66
N ASP A 443 -0.95 -20.34 -27.56
CA ASP A 443 -1.00 -21.22 -28.71
C ASP A 443 -2.46 -21.49 -29.13
N LYS A 444 -2.70 -21.45 -30.45
CA LYS A 444 -4.02 -21.63 -31.10
C LYS A 444 -4.63 -23.04 -30.93
N ASP A 445 -3.86 -24.00 -30.42
CA ASP A 445 -4.28 -25.41 -30.31
C ASP A 445 -4.67 -25.83 -28.89
N ALA A 446 -4.71 -24.90 -27.92
CA ALA A 446 -4.99 -25.23 -26.54
C ALA A 446 -6.45 -25.64 -26.31
N ASP A 447 -6.60 -26.77 -25.65
CA ASP A 447 -7.88 -27.32 -25.21
C ASP A 447 -8.35 -26.53 -23.96
N TYR A 448 -9.45 -25.79 -24.07
CA TYR A 448 -10.09 -25.23 -22.90
C TYR A 448 -10.60 -26.42 -22.06
N GLY A 449 -9.95 -26.72 -20.96
CA GLY A 449 -10.38 -27.77 -20.05
C GLY A 449 -11.86 -27.61 -19.71
N THR A 450 -12.65 -28.49 -20.24
CA THR A 450 -14.11 -28.53 -20.32
C THR A 450 -14.82 -28.20 -19.03
N VAL A 451 -15.59 -27.14 -18.96
CA VAL A 451 -17.03 -27.03 -18.70
C VAL A 451 -17.44 -25.57 -18.70
N PHE A 452 -17.81 -25.04 -19.83
CA PHE A 452 -18.47 -23.72 -19.90
C PHE A 452 -19.97 -23.86 -19.65
N GLY A 453 -20.52 -23.06 -18.75
CA GLY A 453 -21.95 -22.81 -18.71
C GLY A 453 -22.40 -22.00 -19.91
N SER A 454 -21.66 -20.93 -20.25
CA SER A 454 -21.89 -20.08 -21.40
C SER A 454 -20.61 -19.29 -21.74
N PHE A 455 -20.31 -19.14 -23.02
CA PHE A 455 -19.24 -18.28 -23.52
C PHE A 455 -19.78 -17.45 -24.68
N VAL A 456 -19.88 -16.13 -24.48
CA VAL A 456 -20.45 -15.20 -25.44
C VAL A 456 -19.42 -14.16 -25.85
N ARG A 457 -19.41 -13.79 -27.13
CA ARG A 457 -18.55 -12.75 -27.71
C ARG A 457 -19.34 -11.87 -28.62
N ASN A 458 -19.42 -10.58 -28.31
CA ASN A 458 -20.08 -9.60 -29.17
C ASN A 458 -19.13 -8.45 -29.51
N TYR A 459 -19.13 -7.96 -30.70
CA TYR A 459 -18.30 -6.83 -31.14
C TYR A 459 -16.80 -6.99 -30.78
N CYS A 460 -16.25 -8.21 -30.96
CA CYS A 460 -14.86 -8.50 -30.58
C CYS A 460 -13.98 -8.69 -31.79
N ILE A 461 -12.72 -8.22 -31.70
CA ILE A 461 -11.63 -8.64 -32.58
C ILE A 461 -10.91 -9.80 -31.90
N TRP A 462 -10.87 -10.95 -32.58
CA TRP A 462 -10.39 -12.18 -31.99
C TRP A 462 -9.61 -12.99 -33.02
N ASP A 463 -8.40 -13.38 -32.72
CA ASP A 463 -7.54 -14.13 -33.67
C ASP A 463 -7.73 -15.65 -33.59
N ASP A 464 -8.49 -16.16 -32.66
CA ASP A 464 -8.83 -17.58 -32.53
C ASP A 464 -10.20 -17.89 -33.11
N THR A 465 -10.22 -18.79 -34.11
CA THR A 465 -11.43 -19.15 -34.85
C THR A 465 -12.21 -20.33 -34.28
N ARG A 466 -11.75 -20.97 -33.19
CA ARG A 466 -12.27 -22.26 -32.70
C ARG A 466 -13.60 -22.19 -31.96
N TYR A 467 -14.01 -21.06 -31.45
CA TYR A 467 -15.21 -20.93 -30.64
C TYR A 467 -16.21 -19.93 -31.20
N GLY A 468 -17.25 -20.46 -31.76
CA GLY A 468 -18.65 -20.22 -31.96
C GLY A 468 -19.14 -18.83 -32.25
N GLU A 469 -20.40 -18.67 -32.06
CA GLU A 469 -21.26 -17.63 -32.55
C GLU A 469 -21.00 -16.29 -31.85
N GLY A 470 -20.73 -15.25 -32.63
CA GLY A 470 -20.61 -13.87 -32.25
C GLY A 470 -20.37 -12.98 -33.47
N ARG A 471 -20.57 -11.67 -33.36
CA ARG A 471 -20.14 -10.74 -34.39
C ARG A 471 -18.62 -10.61 -34.33
N PHE A 472 -17.96 -11.43 -35.17
CA PHE A 472 -16.54 -11.28 -35.46
C PHE A 472 -16.39 -10.30 -36.61
N TYR A 473 -15.31 -9.54 -36.55
CA TYR A 473 -14.80 -8.90 -37.75
C TYR A 473 -13.77 -9.86 -38.37
N PRO A 474 -14.12 -10.58 -39.44
CA PRO A 474 -13.15 -11.34 -40.20
C PRO A 474 -12.14 -10.33 -40.76
N LEU A 475 -10.89 -10.48 -40.38
CA LEU A 475 -9.84 -9.60 -40.84
C LEU A 475 -9.21 -10.21 -42.10
N ASP A 476 -9.10 -9.41 -43.15
CA ASP A 476 -8.32 -9.77 -44.35
C ASP A 476 -6.80 -9.79 -44.03
N SER A 477 -6.39 -9.26 -42.87
CA SER A 477 -5.01 -9.21 -42.39
C SER A 477 -4.97 -9.45 -40.87
N PRO A 478 -3.89 -10.03 -40.33
CA PRO A 478 -3.73 -10.23 -38.90
C PRO A 478 -3.81 -8.90 -38.13
N PHE A 479 -4.61 -8.88 -37.07
CA PHE A 479 -4.68 -7.76 -36.14
C PHE A 479 -3.63 -7.95 -35.05
N THR A 480 -2.52 -7.22 -35.13
CA THR A 480 -1.34 -7.43 -34.26
C THR A 480 -0.78 -6.13 -33.72
N VAL A 481 0.07 -6.27 -32.71
CA VAL A 481 0.95 -5.17 -32.27
C VAL A 481 1.91 -4.82 -33.41
N GLY A 482 2.04 -3.53 -33.72
CA GLY A 482 2.81 -3.02 -34.85
C GLY A 482 2.02 -2.88 -36.15
N THR A 483 0.82 -3.49 -36.25
CA THR A 483 -0.07 -3.29 -37.40
C THR A 483 -1.24 -2.36 -37.05
N TYR A 484 -2.05 -2.75 -36.09
CA TYR A 484 -3.25 -2.01 -35.68
C TYR A 484 -3.22 -1.58 -34.21
N LEU A 485 -2.27 -2.09 -33.44
CA LEU A 485 -1.99 -1.70 -32.06
C LEU A 485 -0.57 -1.17 -31.97
N ALA A 486 -0.38 -0.04 -31.30
CA ALA A 486 0.93 0.41 -30.87
C ALA A 486 1.52 -0.55 -29.81
N PRO A 487 2.83 -0.62 -29.64
CA PRO A 487 3.42 -1.24 -28.45
C PRO A 487 2.81 -0.69 -27.17
N ILE A 488 2.82 -1.50 -26.10
CA ILE A 488 2.33 -1.07 -24.80
C ILE A 488 3.09 0.18 -24.32
N ALA A 489 2.37 1.20 -23.88
CA ALA A 489 2.94 2.44 -23.37
C ALA A 489 2.08 3.01 -22.24
N GLU A 490 2.70 3.81 -21.40
CA GLU A 490 1.98 4.61 -20.40
C GLU A 490 1.34 5.83 -21.08
N VAL A 491 0.04 5.96 -20.94
CA VAL A 491 -0.75 7.08 -21.45
C VAL A 491 -1.74 7.52 -20.38
N ASP A 492 -1.67 8.77 -19.96
CA ASP A 492 -2.56 9.35 -18.95
C ASP A 492 -2.61 8.51 -17.64
N GLY A 493 -1.45 7.97 -17.22
CA GLY A 493 -1.31 7.17 -16.01
C GLY A 493 -1.79 5.71 -16.12
N GLN A 494 -2.09 5.24 -17.34
CA GLN A 494 -2.50 3.87 -17.62
C GLN A 494 -1.56 3.23 -18.66
N TYR A 495 -1.27 1.94 -18.53
CA TYR A 495 -0.55 1.17 -19.54
C TYR A 495 -1.53 0.63 -20.56
N VAL A 496 -1.46 1.11 -21.79
CA VAL A 496 -2.42 0.79 -22.85
C VAL A 496 -1.74 0.51 -24.20
N HIS A 497 -2.44 -0.19 -25.08
CA HIS A 497 -2.13 -0.25 -26.51
C HIS A 497 -3.01 0.75 -27.26
N LEU A 498 -2.42 1.80 -27.82
CA LEU A 498 -3.17 2.72 -28.67
C LEU A 498 -3.53 2.07 -30.01
N LEU A 499 -4.71 2.41 -30.53
CA LEU A 499 -5.10 2.02 -31.88
C LEU A 499 -4.30 2.83 -32.90
N THR A 500 -3.77 2.16 -33.93
CA THR A 500 -2.95 2.76 -34.98
C THR A 500 -3.53 2.50 -36.37
N GLY A 501 -3.22 3.35 -37.37
CA GLY A 501 -3.61 3.20 -38.74
C GLY A 501 -4.97 3.80 -39.11
N GLU A 502 -5.06 4.47 -40.26
CA GLU A 502 -6.28 5.18 -40.73
C GLU A 502 -7.47 4.22 -41.01
N ASN A 503 -7.22 2.97 -41.36
CA ASN A 503 -8.23 1.96 -41.65
C ASN A 503 -8.26 0.85 -40.59
N ASN A 504 -8.01 1.21 -39.34
CA ASN A 504 -8.01 0.25 -38.22
C ASN A 504 -9.41 -0.36 -38.04
N PRO A 505 -9.56 -1.68 -38.14
CA PRO A 505 -10.87 -2.33 -38.06
C PRO A 505 -11.55 -2.21 -36.69
N ALA A 506 -10.84 -1.79 -35.64
CA ALA A 506 -11.44 -1.51 -34.34
C ALA A 506 -12.19 -0.19 -34.31
N VAL A 507 -11.81 0.79 -35.15
CA VAL A 507 -12.31 2.16 -35.08
C VAL A 507 -13.75 2.26 -35.56
N GLY A 508 -14.64 2.77 -34.72
CA GLY A 508 -16.04 2.98 -35.03
C GLY A 508 -16.89 1.71 -35.18
N ASN A 509 -16.32 0.55 -34.84
CA ASN A 509 -16.98 -0.76 -34.99
C ASN A 509 -17.31 -1.42 -33.62
N GLY A 510 -17.18 -0.68 -32.56
CA GLY A 510 -17.49 -1.15 -31.20
C GLY A 510 -18.98 -1.28 -30.94
N SER A 511 -19.30 -1.84 -29.78
CA SER A 511 -20.66 -2.07 -29.32
C SER A 511 -21.42 -0.74 -29.12
N PRO A 512 -22.54 -0.54 -29.79
CA PRO A 512 -23.37 0.66 -29.56
C PRO A 512 -24.05 0.65 -28.19
N ASN A 513 -23.97 -0.47 -27.48
CA ASN A 513 -24.58 -0.67 -26.17
C ASN A 513 -23.51 -0.60 -25.05
N SER A 514 -22.28 -0.21 -25.34
CA SER A 514 -21.27 -0.02 -24.31
C SER A 514 -21.77 0.98 -23.27
N SER A 515 -21.78 0.58 -22.01
CA SER A 515 -22.17 1.44 -20.89
C SER A 515 -21.07 2.42 -20.48
N ASN A 516 -19.85 2.24 -21.01
CA ASN A 516 -18.73 3.12 -20.69
C ASN A 516 -18.77 4.38 -21.53
N THR A 517 -18.92 5.51 -20.90
CA THR A 517 -18.89 6.84 -21.54
C THR A 517 -17.47 7.30 -21.86
N GLU A 518 -16.47 6.73 -21.17
CA GLU A 518 -15.05 7.04 -21.32
C GLU A 518 -14.26 5.75 -21.56
N ASP A 519 -13.14 5.89 -22.25
CA ASP A 519 -12.15 4.82 -22.43
C ASP A 519 -11.21 4.68 -21.21
N GLN A 520 -10.28 3.75 -21.24
CA GLN A 520 -9.34 3.51 -20.13
C GLN A 520 -8.48 4.74 -19.77
N THR A 521 -8.28 5.64 -20.71
CA THR A 521 -7.47 6.86 -20.52
C THR A 521 -8.31 8.11 -20.18
N GLY A 522 -9.61 7.92 -19.95
CA GLY A 522 -10.55 9.02 -19.62
C GLY A 522 -11.08 9.78 -20.84
N ARG A 523 -10.84 9.30 -22.06
CA ARG A 523 -11.35 9.94 -23.26
C ARG A 523 -12.80 9.52 -23.52
N MET A 524 -13.65 10.50 -23.82
CA MET A 524 -15.05 10.25 -24.14
C MET A 524 -15.21 9.31 -25.35
N ARG A 525 -16.02 8.28 -25.21
CA ARG A 525 -16.39 7.38 -26.30
C ARG A 525 -17.44 8.02 -27.21
N PRO A 526 -17.28 7.96 -28.54
CA PRO A 526 -18.28 8.44 -29.49
C PRO A 526 -19.50 7.49 -29.55
N ALA A 527 -20.54 7.90 -30.25
CA ALA A 527 -21.74 7.07 -30.46
C ALA A 527 -21.46 5.74 -31.20
N SER A 528 -20.40 5.70 -32.00
CA SER A 528 -19.83 4.50 -32.60
C SER A 528 -18.43 4.32 -32.03
N PRO A 529 -18.28 3.67 -30.86
CA PRO A 529 -17.00 3.56 -30.19
C PRO A 529 -16.03 2.65 -30.93
N SER A 530 -14.78 2.72 -30.57
CA SER A 530 -13.80 1.75 -30.99
C SER A 530 -13.93 0.45 -30.18
N ILE A 531 -13.55 -0.68 -30.79
CA ILE A 531 -13.42 -1.96 -30.08
C ILE A 531 -12.16 -1.88 -29.18
N GLY A 532 -12.26 -2.35 -27.95
CA GLY A 532 -11.15 -2.41 -27.00
C GLY A 532 -11.16 -1.31 -25.94
N ALA A 533 -10.08 -1.26 -25.14
CA ALA A 533 -9.95 -0.43 -23.95
C ALA A 533 -9.82 1.07 -24.25
N VAL A 534 -9.34 1.45 -25.44
CA VAL A 534 -9.05 2.85 -25.80
C VAL A 534 -9.71 3.25 -27.12
N GLU A 535 -10.07 4.52 -27.21
CA GLU A 535 -10.54 5.13 -28.45
C GLU A 535 -9.39 5.51 -29.38
N TYR A 536 -9.66 5.44 -30.70
CA TYR A 536 -8.72 5.91 -31.70
C TYR A 536 -8.44 7.41 -31.54
N ARG A 537 -7.19 7.78 -31.64
CA ARG A 537 -6.74 9.18 -31.56
C ARG A 537 -6.40 9.68 -32.95
N ASP A 538 -7.31 10.44 -33.55
CA ASP A 538 -7.15 10.99 -34.90
C ASP A 538 -5.99 11.99 -34.96
N GLY A 539 -5.00 11.76 -35.82
CA GLY A 539 -3.99 12.73 -36.28
C GLY A 539 -3.09 13.41 -35.24
N SER A 540 -3.37 13.26 -33.97
CA SER A 540 -2.41 13.51 -32.91
C SER A 540 -1.60 12.23 -32.65
N GLY A 541 -1.07 11.64 -33.72
CA GLY A 541 0.07 10.77 -33.57
C GLY A 541 1.07 11.58 -32.76
N ILE A 542 1.14 11.35 -31.47
CA ILE A 542 2.43 11.32 -30.87
C ILE A 542 3.07 10.20 -31.71
N ASP A 543 3.86 10.60 -32.74
CA ASP A 543 4.96 9.76 -33.17
C ASP A 543 5.44 9.14 -31.88
N ALA A 544 5.60 7.80 -31.84
CA ALA A 544 6.19 7.17 -30.69
C ALA A 544 7.47 7.95 -30.40
N VAL A 545 7.33 9.02 -29.68
CA VAL A 545 8.41 9.65 -28.96
C VAL A 545 8.72 8.49 -28.04
N GLU A 546 9.85 7.80 -28.31
CA GLU A 546 10.57 7.18 -27.23
C GLU A 546 10.47 8.23 -26.12
N GLN A 547 9.54 8.04 -25.17
CA GLN A 547 9.56 8.82 -23.95
C GLN A 547 10.86 8.39 -23.28
N THR A 548 11.92 9.04 -23.67
CA THR A 548 13.14 9.06 -22.90
C THR A 548 12.72 9.72 -21.60
N GLN A 549 12.24 8.87 -20.69
CA GLN A 549 11.91 9.31 -19.35
C GLN A 549 13.15 10.04 -18.83
N LEU A 550 12.99 11.26 -18.36
CA LEU A 550 14.11 12.01 -17.82
C LEU A 550 14.70 11.22 -16.66
N ASN A 551 15.89 10.70 -16.84
CA ASN A 551 16.55 9.91 -15.82
C ASN A 551 17.03 10.85 -14.69
N VAL A 552 16.44 10.67 -13.51
CA VAL A 552 16.74 11.46 -12.30
C VAL A 552 17.03 10.48 -11.17
N TYR A 553 18.22 10.56 -10.58
CA TYR A 553 18.62 9.68 -9.49
C TYR A 553 19.40 10.43 -8.40
N PRO A 554 19.05 10.23 -7.12
CA PRO A 554 17.83 9.58 -6.64
C PRO A 554 16.58 10.46 -6.91
N SER A 555 15.43 9.84 -7.14
CA SER A 555 14.16 10.56 -7.30
C SER A 555 13.63 11.13 -5.97
N VAL A 556 14.10 10.58 -4.85
CA VAL A 556 13.89 11.12 -3.49
C VAL A 556 15.24 11.60 -2.97
N THR A 557 15.35 12.88 -2.59
CA THR A 557 16.62 13.49 -2.22
C THR A 557 16.52 14.43 -1.04
N THR A 558 17.59 14.50 -0.24
CA THR A 558 17.78 15.55 0.78
C THR A 558 18.45 16.80 0.22
N GLY A 559 18.84 16.81 -1.07
CA GLY A 559 19.41 17.99 -1.72
C GLY A 559 20.23 17.71 -2.96
N GLN A 560 20.89 16.57 -3.10
CA GLN A 560 21.69 16.26 -4.30
C GLN A 560 21.03 15.18 -5.14
N LEU A 561 21.01 15.38 -6.46
CA LEU A 561 20.54 14.40 -7.43
C LEU A 561 21.29 14.55 -8.76
N VAL A 562 21.31 13.51 -9.55
CA VAL A 562 21.85 13.51 -10.91
C VAL A 562 20.69 13.53 -11.89
N VAL A 563 20.76 14.42 -12.88
CA VAL A 563 19.85 14.45 -14.03
C VAL A 563 20.65 14.12 -15.28
N THR A 564 20.28 13.05 -15.98
CA THR A 564 20.90 12.68 -17.25
C THR A 564 20.23 13.46 -18.39
N ASN A 565 20.97 14.31 -19.07
CA ASN A 565 20.51 14.95 -20.31
C ASN A 565 20.74 13.98 -21.48
N PRO A 566 19.69 13.39 -22.09
CA PRO A 566 19.82 12.45 -23.17
C PRO A 566 20.04 13.12 -24.54
N PHE A 567 19.92 14.44 -24.61
CA PHE A 567 19.97 15.17 -25.87
C PHE A 567 21.41 15.54 -26.26
N ALA A 568 21.67 15.55 -27.56
CA ALA A 568 22.97 15.98 -28.14
C ALA A 568 23.08 17.51 -28.12
N GLY A 569 23.24 18.10 -26.94
CA GLY A 569 23.37 19.54 -26.76
C GLY A 569 23.00 20.00 -25.35
N THR A 570 23.14 21.32 -25.12
CA THR A 570 22.65 21.92 -23.88
C THR A 570 21.13 21.95 -23.86
N SER A 571 20.55 21.58 -22.73
CA SER A 571 19.10 21.58 -22.50
C SER A 571 18.74 22.39 -21.27
N THR A 572 17.53 22.90 -21.19
CA THR A 572 17.07 23.68 -20.04
C THR A 572 16.19 22.83 -19.15
N LEU A 573 16.62 22.58 -17.91
CA LEU A 573 15.82 21.96 -16.87
C LEU A 573 14.99 23.03 -16.16
N CYS A 574 13.69 22.83 -16.14
CA CYS A 574 12.74 23.63 -15.35
C CYS A 574 12.22 22.77 -14.19
N VAL A 575 12.19 23.32 -12.99
CA VAL A 575 11.67 22.70 -11.78
C VAL A 575 10.42 23.45 -11.36
N TYR A 576 9.32 22.72 -11.20
CA TYR A 576 8.03 23.28 -10.82
C TYR A 576 7.60 22.70 -9.47
N SER A 577 7.03 23.51 -8.62
CA SER A 577 6.27 23.06 -7.45
C SER A 577 4.95 22.40 -7.89
N ILE A 578 4.30 21.68 -6.98
CA ILE A 578 3.08 20.93 -7.30
C ILE A 578 1.90 21.82 -7.74
N ASP A 579 1.92 23.11 -7.39
CA ASP A 579 0.95 24.11 -7.84
C ASP A 579 1.25 24.65 -9.26
N GLY A 580 2.30 24.13 -9.93
CA GLY A 580 2.72 24.54 -11.27
C GLY A 580 3.63 25.77 -11.31
N SER A 581 4.01 26.33 -10.16
CA SER A 581 4.92 27.49 -10.12
C SER A 581 6.35 27.07 -10.47
N LEU A 582 7.00 27.80 -11.39
CA LEU A 582 8.40 27.58 -11.73
C LEU A 582 9.29 28.04 -10.56
N VAL A 583 10.00 27.12 -9.91
CA VAL A 583 10.86 27.42 -8.75
C VAL A 583 12.35 27.46 -9.11
N LYS A 584 12.76 26.78 -10.18
CA LYS A 584 14.17 26.80 -10.61
C LYS A 584 14.32 26.53 -12.10
N ARG A 585 15.35 27.15 -12.71
CA ARG A 585 15.74 26.88 -14.10
C ARG A 585 17.25 26.70 -14.17
N ILE A 586 17.71 25.61 -14.82
CA ILE A 586 19.12 25.23 -14.87
C ILE A 586 19.44 24.76 -16.29
N ASN A 587 20.58 25.21 -16.84
CA ASN A 587 21.08 24.66 -18.11
C ASN A 587 21.94 23.44 -17.83
N LEU A 588 21.64 22.32 -18.50
CA LEU A 588 22.36 21.06 -18.39
C LEU A 588 23.22 20.81 -19.61
N GLY A 589 24.45 20.35 -19.37
CA GLY A 589 25.30 19.76 -20.42
C GLY A 589 24.82 18.38 -20.86
N ILE A 590 25.45 17.81 -21.88
CA ILE A 590 25.18 16.44 -22.35
C ILE A 590 25.55 15.43 -21.23
N GLY A 591 24.76 14.39 -21.04
CA GLY A 591 25.02 13.32 -20.08
C GLY A 591 24.63 13.69 -18.65
N ASP A 592 25.34 13.14 -17.67
CA ASP A 592 25.02 13.26 -16.25
C ASP A 592 25.41 14.61 -15.66
N ASN A 593 24.44 15.27 -15.03
CA ASN A 593 24.60 16.56 -14.38
C ASN A 593 24.24 16.42 -12.89
N LEU A 594 25.22 16.62 -12.01
CA LEU A 594 25.00 16.66 -10.56
C LEU A 594 24.40 17.99 -10.16
N LEU A 595 23.22 17.98 -9.58
CA LEU A 595 22.48 19.16 -9.18
C LEU A 595 22.31 19.22 -7.67
N ASN A 596 22.22 20.45 -7.15
CA ASN A 596 21.95 20.69 -5.74
C ASN A 596 20.61 21.44 -5.58
N PHE A 597 19.69 20.82 -4.85
CA PHE A 597 18.36 21.33 -4.51
C PHE A 597 18.18 21.53 -3.01
N SER A 598 19.26 21.65 -2.25
CA SER A 598 19.19 21.90 -0.80
C SER A 598 18.51 23.23 -0.44
N ASP A 599 18.43 24.14 -1.38
CA ASP A 599 17.74 25.43 -1.28
C ASP A 599 16.21 25.35 -1.49
N LEU A 600 15.71 24.19 -1.94
CA LEU A 600 14.27 23.97 -2.08
C LEU A 600 13.69 23.44 -0.75
N GLY A 601 12.47 23.84 -0.45
CA GLY A 601 11.71 23.30 0.68
C GLY A 601 11.38 21.82 0.49
N ASN A 602 11.02 21.14 1.56
CA ASN A 602 10.52 19.76 1.47
C ASN A 602 9.21 19.75 0.67
N GLY A 603 9.08 18.79 -0.24
CA GLY A 603 7.91 18.71 -1.11
C GLY A 603 8.15 17.93 -2.38
N THR A 604 7.09 17.74 -3.15
CA THR A 604 7.13 17.13 -4.47
C THR A 604 7.32 18.20 -5.54
N TYR A 605 8.21 17.93 -6.49
CA TYR A 605 8.51 18.81 -7.61
C TYR A 605 8.42 18.05 -8.93
N LEU A 606 7.91 18.69 -9.96
CA LEU A 606 8.00 18.23 -11.33
C LEU A 606 9.25 18.83 -11.98
N VAL A 607 10.10 17.99 -12.55
CA VAL A 607 11.27 18.44 -13.33
C VAL A 607 11.00 18.19 -14.81
N SER A 608 11.25 19.19 -15.63
CA SER A 608 10.99 19.17 -17.06
C SER A 608 12.23 19.64 -17.80
N LEU A 609 12.83 18.77 -18.63
CA LEU A 609 14.00 19.08 -19.45
C LEU A 609 13.57 19.41 -20.88
N HIS A 610 13.92 20.59 -21.32
CA HIS A 610 13.56 21.15 -22.63
C HIS A 610 14.76 21.19 -23.57
N ASN A 611 14.62 20.64 -24.77
CA ASN A 611 15.57 20.77 -25.87
C ASN A 611 14.83 21.09 -27.16
N GLY A 612 14.69 22.37 -27.47
CA GLY A 612 13.86 22.83 -28.58
C GLY A 612 12.37 22.47 -28.36
N ALA A 613 11.79 21.72 -29.29
CA ALA A 613 10.40 21.27 -29.22
C ALA A 613 10.22 20.02 -28.34
N THR A 614 11.30 19.33 -27.95
CA THR A 614 11.23 18.09 -27.18
C THR A 614 11.27 18.41 -25.67
N VAL A 615 10.34 17.81 -24.93
CA VAL A 615 10.23 17.96 -23.48
C VAL A 615 10.15 16.59 -22.85
N VAL A 616 11.03 16.31 -21.89
CA VAL A 616 10.98 15.09 -21.08
C VAL A 616 10.83 15.46 -19.62
N THR A 617 10.01 14.72 -18.89
CA THR A 617 9.64 15.07 -17.51
C THR A 617 9.94 13.93 -16.54
N SER A 618 10.12 14.29 -15.28
CA SER A 618 10.21 13.35 -14.16
C SER A 618 9.72 14.01 -12.89
N ARG A 619 9.44 13.23 -11.87
CA ARG A 619 9.04 13.71 -10.54
C ARG A 619 10.17 13.48 -9.54
N ILE A 620 10.41 14.45 -8.67
CA ILE A 620 11.33 14.32 -7.55
C ILE A 620 10.63 14.68 -6.23
N VAL A 621 11.08 14.05 -5.16
CA VAL A 621 10.63 14.36 -3.80
C VAL A 621 11.83 14.87 -3.01
N LYS A 622 11.73 16.11 -2.50
CA LYS A 622 12.71 16.70 -1.59
C LYS A 622 12.26 16.47 -0.16
N ARG A 623 13.11 15.84 0.64
CA ARG A 623 12.93 15.56 2.06
C ARG A 623 13.91 16.37 2.92
#